data_136ddb473d5ea98e6c2e371bcdda401c
#
_entry.id   136ddb473d5ea98e6c2e371bcdda401c
#
_cell.length_a   1.000
_cell.length_b   1.000
_cell.length_c   1.000
_cell.angle_alpha   90.00
_cell.angle_beta   90.00
_cell.angle_gamma   90.00
#
_symmetry.space_group_name_H-M   'P 1'
#
loop_
_entity.id
_entity.type
_entity.pdbx_description
1 polymer ?
#
loop_
_entity_poly.entity_id
_entity_poly.type
_entity_poly.pdbx_seq_one_letter_code
_entity_poly.pdbx_strand_id
1 'polypeptide(L)'
;MADNVTKKEHYVPQCYLRNFAIDGHPDKIHVFDKTKAQIRKNQNILDNASERYFYDINIDKILAETSEENRAKILSQLGENYEVLRNDKEQYIEKLFGEELEGSYSTLLKDIVSKACSATPWYISNCYCMSEEQK
;
A
#
# COMPACT_ATOMS: atom_id res chain seq x y z
N MET A 1 -12.24 -24.92 -1.52
CA MET A 1 -12.58 -23.47 -1.41
C MET A 1 -11.72 -22.78 -2.42
N ALA A 2 -12.27 -21.96 -3.30
CA ALA A 2 -11.45 -21.24 -4.27
C ALA A 2 -10.65 -20.18 -3.50
N ASP A 3 -9.32 -20.29 -3.52
CA ASP A 3 -8.45 -19.27 -3.00
C ASP A 3 -8.73 -17.97 -3.76
N ASN A 4 -9.22 -16.99 -3.03
CA ASN A 4 -9.53 -15.68 -3.57
C ASN A 4 -8.22 -14.91 -3.70
N VAL A 5 -7.52 -15.12 -4.82
CA VAL A 5 -6.25 -14.43 -5.11
C VAL A 5 -6.53 -12.95 -5.30
N THR A 6 -5.99 -12.11 -4.44
CA THR A 6 -6.09 -10.66 -4.55
C THR A 6 -5.27 -10.21 -5.75
N LYS A 7 -5.94 -9.75 -6.80
CA LYS A 7 -5.29 -9.34 -8.05
C LYS A 7 -4.81 -7.89 -8.05
N LYS A 8 -5.29 -7.08 -7.11
CA LYS A 8 -5.02 -5.65 -7.04
C LYS A 8 -4.48 -5.31 -5.66
N GLU A 9 -3.21 -5.05 -5.60
CA GLU A 9 -2.44 -4.89 -4.39
C GLU A 9 -2.10 -3.42 -4.18
N HIS A 10 -2.27 -2.93 -2.94
CA HIS A 10 -1.98 -1.55 -2.60
C HIS A 10 -0.56 -1.43 -2.06
N TYR A 11 0.29 -0.68 -2.76
CA TYR A 11 1.63 -0.31 -2.26
C TYR A 11 1.62 0.87 -1.28
N VAL A 12 0.47 1.55 -1.13
CA VAL A 12 0.19 2.47 -0.03
C VAL A 12 -1.03 1.97 0.71
N PRO A 13 -0.95 1.72 2.03
CA PRO A 13 -2.06 1.20 2.81
C PRO A 13 -3.33 2.06 2.69
N GLN A 14 -4.48 1.41 2.50
CA GLN A 14 -5.76 2.12 2.39
C GLN A 14 -6.09 2.92 3.66
N CYS A 15 -5.72 2.40 4.84
CA CYS A 15 -5.91 3.11 6.11
C CYS A 15 -5.15 4.44 6.15
N TYR A 16 -3.99 4.53 5.49
CA TYR A 16 -3.26 5.79 5.32
C TYR A 16 -3.99 6.73 4.36
N LEU A 17 -4.42 6.24 3.19
CA LEU A 17 -5.12 7.04 2.19
C LEU A 17 -6.45 7.63 2.71
N ARG A 18 -7.15 6.92 3.61
CA ARG A 18 -8.40 7.40 4.23
C ARG A 18 -8.22 8.66 5.09
N ASN A 19 -7.01 8.98 5.55
CA ASN A 19 -6.76 10.25 6.24
C ASN A 19 -6.81 11.46 5.30
N PHE A 20 -6.79 11.26 4.00
CA PHE A 20 -6.94 12.28 2.96
C PHE A 20 -8.30 12.21 2.28
N ALA A 21 -9.24 11.49 2.88
CA ALA A 21 -10.58 11.35 2.33
C ALA A 21 -11.33 12.68 2.32
N ILE A 22 -12.16 12.83 1.33
CA ILE A 22 -13.03 14.01 1.18
C ILE A 22 -14.14 13.93 2.24
N ASP A 23 -14.47 15.05 2.85
CA ASP A 23 -15.55 15.15 3.84
C ASP A 23 -16.84 14.52 3.32
N GLY A 24 -17.44 13.64 4.12
CA GLY A 24 -18.62 12.87 3.76
C GLY A 24 -18.39 11.72 2.76
N HIS A 25 -17.15 11.51 2.30
CA HIS A 25 -16.82 10.45 1.33
C HIS A 25 -15.56 9.67 1.73
N PRO A 26 -15.63 8.75 2.69
CA PRO A 26 -14.46 8.10 3.30
C PRO A 26 -13.61 7.25 2.33
N ASP A 27 -14.16 6.91 1.16
CA ASP A 27 -13.47 6.13 0.14
C ASP A 27 -13.02 6.95 -1.07
N LYS A 28 -13.08 8.29 -0.97
CA LYS A 28 -12.69 9.18 -2.08
C LYS A 28 -11.64 10.18 -1.66
N ILE A 29 -10.68 10.39 -2.55
CA ILE A 29 -9.57 11.34 -2.39
C ILE A 29 -9.40 12.20 -3.65
N HIS A 30 -8.70 13.31 -3.50
CA HIS A 30 -8.17 14.06 -4.64
C HIS A 30 -6.74 13.61 -4.91
N VAL A 31 -6.41 13.36 -6.17
CA VAL A 31 -5.09 12.87 -6.58
C VAL A 31 -4.45 13.85 -7.54
N PHE A 32 -3.23 14.29 -7.25
CA PHE A 32 -2.44 15.09 -8.17
C PHE A 32 -1.62 14.18 -9.10
N ASP A 33 -1.91 14.22 -10.38
CA ASP A 33 -1.16 13.55 -11.43
C ASP A 33 0.03 14.41 -11.83
N LYS A 34 1.22 14.04 -11.38
CA LYS A 34 2.47 14.80 -11.64
C LYS A 34 2.85 14.83 -13.11
N THR A 35 2.53 13.78 -13.85
CA THR A 35 2.89 13.67 -15.27
C THR A 35 2.09 14.62 -16.12
N LYS A 36 0.81 14.78 -15.80
CA LYS A 36 -0.14 15.64 -16.53
C LYS A 36 -0.32 17.01 -15.90
N ALA A 37 0.30 17.24 -14.72
CA ALA A 37 0.10 18.43 -13.88
C ALA A 37 -1.40 18.75 -13.64
N GLN A 38 -2.20 17.72 -13.34
CA GLN A 38 -3.64 17.83 -13.20
C GLN A 38 -4.14 17.21 -11.90
N ILE A 39 -5.18 17.82 -11.33
CA ILE A 39 -5.89 17.25 -10.17
C ILE A 39 -7.04 16.38 -10.69
N ARG A 40 -7.01 15.10 -10.37
CA ARG A 40 -8.13 14.18 -10.55
C ARG A 40 -8.97 14.21 -9.28
N LYS A 41 -10.16 14.78 -9.38
CA LYS A 41 -11.08 14.91 -8.24
C LYS A 41 -11.90 13.62 -8.05
N ASN A 42 -12.31 13.36 -6.80
CA ASN A 42 -13.24 12.29 -6.40
C ASN A 42 -12.80 10.88 -6.84
N GLN A 43 -11.51 10.60 -6.78
CA GLN A 43 -10.97 9.30 -7.13
C GLN A 43 -11.22 8.29 -6.01
N ASN A 44 -11.58 7.06 -6.37
CA ASN A 44 -11.74 6.00 -5.39
C ASN A 44 -10.38 5.57 -4.84
N ILE A 45 -10.26 5.41 -3.52
CA ILE A 45 -9.05 4.93 -2.84
C ILE A 45 -8.62 3.57 -3.41
N LEU A 46 -9.57 2.67 -3.68
CA LEU A 46 -9.30 1.34 -4.24
C LEU A 46 -8.60 1.36 -5.60
N ASP A 47 -8.72 2.47 -6.34
CA ASP A 47 -8.16 2.59 -7.69
C ASP A 47 -6.84 3.36 -7.73
N ASN A 48 -6.39 3.83 -6.57
CA ASN A 48 -5.19 4.64 -6.47
C ASN A 48 -4.16 3.98 -5.55
N ALA A 49 -2.89 4.19 -5.85
CA ALA A 49 -1.76 3.59 -5.14
C ALA A 49 -1.86 2.06 -5.05
N SER A 50 -2.36 1.44 -6.13
CA SER A 50 -2.50 0.01 -6.27
C SER A 50 -2.09 -0.43 -7.67
N GLU A 51 -1.50 -1.60 -7.76
CA GLU A 51 -1.10 -2.22 -9.02
C GLU A 51 -1.48 -3.70 -8.99
N ARG A 52 -1.66 -4.29 -10.17
CA ARG A 52 -1.93 -5.72 -10.24
C ARG A 52 -0.62 -6.47 -10.04
N TYR A 53 -0.65 -7.45 -9.14
CA TYR A 53 0.47 -8.34 -8.89
C TYR A 53 1.75 -7.59 -8.49
N PHE A 54 1.60 -6.50 -7.72
CA PHE A 54 2.71 -5.63 -7.31
C PHE A 54 3.73 -6.37 -6.42
N TYR A 55 3.24 -7.26 -5.57
CA TYR A 55 4.08 -8.05 -4.66
C TYR A 55 4.38 -9.46 -5.17
N ASP A 56 3.92 -9.78 -6.38
CA ASP A 56 4.15 -11.10 -6.96
C ASP A 56 5.64 -11.30 -7.28
N ILE A 57 6.26 -12.20 -6.54
CA ILE A 57 7.65 -12.59 -6.78
C ILE A 57 7.67 -13.87 -7.61
N ASN A 58 7.98 -13.73 -8.89
CA ASN A 58 8.23 -14.89 -9.74
C ASN A 58 9.68 -15.36 -9.58
N ILE A 59 9.92 -16.24 -8.60
CA ILE A 59 11.25 -16.78 -8.30
C ILE A 59 11.85 -17.49 -9.50
N ASP A 60 11.07 -18.27 -10.24
CA ASP A 60 11.54 -18.99 -11.42
C ASP A 60 12.07 -18.03 -12.49
N LYS A 61 11.40 -16.90 -12.68
CA LYS A 61 11.85 -15.84 -13.59
C LYS A 61 13.14 -15.18 -13.12
N ILE A 62 13.22 -14.84 -11.83
CA ILE A 62 14.42 -14.24 -11.22
C ILE A 62 15.61 -15.19 -11.40
N LEU A 63 15.42 -16.48 -11.11
CA LEU A 63 16.48 -17.48 -11.27
C LEU A 63 16.88 -17.67 -12.74
N ALA A 64 15.94 -17.59 -13.68
CA ALA A 64 16.24 -17.71 -15.11
C ALA A 64 17.07 -16.53 -15.64
N GLU A 65 16.86 -15.32 -15.11
CA GLU A 65 17.56 -14.10 -15.51
C GLU A 65 18.89 -13.90 -14.73
N THR A 66 19.15 -14.71 -13.73
CA THR A 66 20.34 -14.60 -12.85
C THR A 66 21.47 -15.49 -13.35
N SER A 67 22.73 -15.04 -13.19
CA SER A 67 23.91 -15.84 -13.50
C SER A 67 23.96 -17.14 -12.69
N GLU A 68 24.59 -18.18 -13.25
CA GLU A 68 24.72 -19.52 -12.62
C GLU A 68 25.29 -19.44 -11.19
N GLU A 69 26.34 -18.62 -11.00
CA GLU A 69 26.96 -18.42 -9.69
C GLU A 69 26.00 -17.82 -8.65
N ASN A 70 25.26 -16.78 -9.04
CA ASN A 70 24.29 -16.13 -8.15
C ASN A 70 23.05 -17.00 -7.93
N ARG A 71 22.64 -17.77 -8.93
CA ARG A 71 21.56 -18.76 -8.80
C ARG A 71 21.86 -19.78 -7.71
N ALA A 72 23.06 -20.34 -7.71
CA ALA A 72 23.48 -21.28 -6.68
C ALA A 72 23.46 -20.66 -5.27
N LYS A 73 23.92 -19.40 -5.15
CA LYS A 73 23.87 -18.67 -3.88
C LYS A 73 22.42 -18.43 -3.41
N ILE A 74 21.55 -17.96 -4.30
CA ILE A 74 20.14 -17.72 -3.98
C ILE A 74 19.48 -19.04 -3.53
N LEU A 75 19.63 -20.11 -4.26
CA LEU A 75 19.05 -21.41 -3.91
C LEU A 75 19.57 -21.94 -2.58
N SER A 76 20.87 -21.78 -2.31
CA SER A 76 21.46 -22.18 -1.02
C SER A 76 20.94 -21.35 0.16
N GLN A 77 20.65 -20.08 -0.04
CA GLN A 77 20.11 -19.19 0.99
C GLN A 77 18.61 -19.44 1.22
N LEU A 78 17.86 -19.71 0.18
CA LEU A 78 16.43 -20.01 0.28
C LEU A 78 16.18 -21.38 0.95
N GLY A 79 17.02 -22.38 0.67
CA GLY A 79 16.86 -23.71 1.26
C GLY A 79 15.44 -24.27 1.10
N GLU A 80 14.85 -24.70 2.21
CA GLU A 80 13.48 -25.24 2.23
C GLU A 80 12.40 -24.18 1.87
N ASN A 81 12.69 -22.90 2.08
CA ASN A 81 11.75 -21.81 1.75
C ASN A 81 11.58 -21.65 0.23
N TYR A 82 12.45 -22.21 -0.60
CA TYR A 82 12.31 -22.14 -2.06
C TYR A 82 10.98 -22.74 -2.53
N GLU A 83 10.65 -23.95 -2.05
CA GLU A 83 9.40 -24.61 -2.42
C GLU A 83 8.17 -23.86 -1.86
N VAL A 84 8.29 -23.29 -0.67
CA VAL A 84 7.23 -22.45 -0.08
C VAL A 84 6.97 -21.24 -0.95
N LEU A 85 8.01 -20.48 -1.30
CA LEU A 85 7.89 -19.27 -2.13
C LEU A 85 7.47 -19.57 -3.58
N ARG A 86 7.86 -20.74 -4.11
CA ARG A 86 7.45 -21.19 -5.43
C ARG A 86 6.01 -21.63 -5.51
N ASN A 87 5.52 -22.28 -4.46
CA ASN A 87 4.18 -22.85 -4.40
C ASN A 87 3.13 -21.87 -3.84
N ASP A 88 3.55 -20.98 -2.93
CA ASP A 88 2.70 -19.93 -2.36
C ASP A 88 2.64 -18.73 -3.33
N LYS A 89 2.35 -19.08 -4.58
CA LYS A 89 2.26 -18.14 -5.68
C LYS A 89 1.62 -16.84 -5.18
N GLU A 90 2.44 -15.81 -4.99
CA GLU A 90 1.92 -14.47 -5.16
C GLU A 90 1.35 -13.79 -3.91
N GLN A 91 1.19 -14.47 -2.75
CA GLN A 91 0.44 -13.89 -1.63
C GLN A 91 1.21 -13.78 -0.30
N TYR A 92 2.43 -14.33 -0.22
CA TYR A 92 3.17 -14.32 1.05
C TYR A 92 3.47 -12.88 1.52
N ILE A 93 3.92 -12.05 0.61
CA ILE A 93 4.23 -10.64 0.92
C ILE A 93 2.93 -9.87 1.19
N GLU A 94 1.88 -10.10 0.41
CA GLU A 94 0.58 -9.46 0.64
C GLU A 94 -0.03 -9.85 1.97
N LYS A 95 0.02 -11.12 2.35
CA LYS A 95 -0.44 -11.58 3.68
C LYS A 95 0.37 -10.94 4.79
N LEU A 96 1.70 -10.91 4.67
CA LEU A 96 2.58 -10.27 5.65
C LEU A 96 2.25 -8.78 5.80
N PHE A 97 2.09 -8.06 4.69
CA PHE A 97 1.75 -6.64 4.72
C PHE A 97 0.31 -6.39 5.15
N GLY A 98 -0.65 -7.16 4.65
CA GLY A 98 -2.07 -6.96 4.94
C GLY A 98 -2.45 -7.38 6.36
N GLU A 99 -2.04 -8.57 6.79
CA GLU A 99 -2.45 -9.12 8.07
C GLU A 99 -1.62 -8.59 9.25
N GLU A 100 -0.30 -8.55 9.12
CA GLU A 100 0.57 -8.19 10.25
C GLU A 100 0.90 -6.69 10.29
N LEU A 101 1.24 -6.09 9.15
CA LEU A 101 1.69 -4.71 9.12
C LEU A 101 0.53 -3.72 9.04
N GLU A 102 -0.46 -3.91 8.17
CA GLU A 102 -1.56 -2.95 8.05
C GLU A 102 -2.41 -2.89 9.32
N GLY A 103 -2.64 -4.01 10.00
CA GLY A 103 -3.38 -4.04 11.27
C GLY A 103 -2.69 -3.23 12.36
N SER A 104 -1.41 -3.48 12.58
CA SER A 104 -0.58 -2.77 13.57
C SER A 104 -0.36 -1.31 13.18
N TYR A 105 -0.09 -1.05 11.90
CA TYR A 105 0.11 0.29 11.36
C TYR A 105 -1.15 1.15 11.46
N SER A 106 -2.31 0.60 11.16
CA SER A 106 -3.60 1.33 11.26
C SER A 106 -3.86 1.83 12.69
N THR A 107 -3.56 1.02 13.69
CA THR A 107 -3.71 1.40 15.10
C THR A 107 -2.73 2.49 15.50
N LEU A 108 -1.46 2.33 15.15
CA LEU A 108 -0.40 3.32 15.41
C LEU A 108 -0.72 4.66 14.71
N LEU A 109 -1.15 4.62 13.45
CA LEU A 109 -1.48 5.81 12.68
C LEU A 109 -2.63 6.59 13.31
N LYS A 110 -3.70 5.90 13.75
CA LYS A 110 -4.82 6.53 14.46
C LYS A 110 -4.38 7.21 15.74
N ASP A 111 -3.50 6.57 16.51
CA ASP A 111 -2.95 7.13 17.73
C ASP A 111 -2.10 8.38 17.47
N ILE A 112 -1.24 8.35 16.45
CA ILE A 112 -0.43 9.51 16.03
C ILE A 112 -1.33 10.67 15.59
N VAL A 113 -2.30 10.42 14.71
CA VAL A 113 -3.22 11.45 14.21
C VAL A 113 -4.02 12.06 15.35
N SER A 114 -4.57 11.25 16.26
CA SER A 114 -5.36 11.74 17.39
C SER A 114 -4.52 12.61 18.33
N LYS A 115 -3.29 12.20 18.62
CA LYS A 115 -2.36 12.97 19.49
C LYS A 115 -1.90 14.26 18.82
N ALA A 116 -1.61 14.22 17.53
CA ALA A 116 -1.24 15.41 16.77
C ALA A 116 -2.37 16.44 16.75
N CYS A 117 -3.61 16.00 16.52
CA CYS A 117 -4.77 16.86 16.55
C CYS A 117 -5.05 17.48 17.93
N SER A 118 -4.77 16.73 19.00
CA SER A 118 -4.94 17.24 20.37
C SER A 118 -3.82 18.18 20.82
N ALA A 119 -2.61 17.99 20.33
CA ALA A 119 -1.44 18.76 20.77
C ALA A 119 -1.34 20.16 20.11
N THR A 120 -1.89 20.33 18.89
CA THR A 120 -1.81 21.62 18.15
C THR A 120 -3.12 21.92 17.41
N PRO A 121 -4.19 22.26 18.14
CA PRO A 121 -5.53 22.44 17.53
C PRO A 121 -5.58 23.50 16.44
N TRP A 122 -4.83 24.60 16.58
CA TRP A 122 -4.89 25.72 15.63
C TRP A 122 -4.00 25.50 14.38
N TYR A 123 -2.93 24.74 14.48
CA TYR A 123 -2.00 24.51 13.36
C TYR A 123 -2.58 23.49 12.37
N ILE A 124 -3.23 22.49 12.88
CA ILE A 124 -3.82 21.41 12.06
C ILE A 124 -5.15 21.87 11.46
N SER A 125 -5.98 22.64 12.18
CA SER A 125 -7.18 23.23 11.61
C SER A 125 -6.87 24.15 10.43
N ASN A 126 -5.77 24.91 10.48
CA ASN A 126 -5.32 25.74 9.36
C ASN A 126 -4.71 24.97 8.18
N CYS A 127 -4.19 23.75 8.41
CA CYS A 127 -3.73 22.90 7.33
C CYS A 127 -4.87 22.14 6.63
N TYR A 128 -5.96 21.83 7.35
CA TYR A 128 -7.14 21.14 6.81
C TYR A 128 -8.25 22.10 6.38
N CYS A 129 -8.29 23.30 6.96
CA CYS A 129 -9.21 24.37 6.57
C CYS A 129 -8.53 25.37 5.63
N MET A 130 -8.10 24.95 4.49
CA MET A 130 -8.22 25.81 3.31
C MET A 130 -9.70 25.75 2.90
N SER A 131 -10.53 26.22 3.83
CA SER A 131 -11.96 26.39 3.70
C SER A 131 -12.25 27.50 2.70
N GLU A 132 -13.18 27.25 1.87
CA GLU A 132 -14.28 28.01 1.30
C GLU A 132 -14.21 29.55 1.20
N GLU A 133 -13.28 30.27 1.80
CA GLU A 133 -13.18 31.74 1.75
C GLU A 133 -12.23 32.29 0.67
N GLN A 134 -11.70 31.45 -0.21
CA GLN A 134 -10.98 31.89 -1.41
C GLN A 134 -11.61 31.30 -2.68
N LYS A 135 -12.92 31.48 -2.80
CA LYS A 135 -13.61 31.41 -4.08
C LYS A 135 -13.83 32.81 -4.62
#